data_8462d91fca0e7e2748802d6974b67e5b
#
_entry.id   8462d91fca0e7e2748802d6974b67e5b
#
_cell.length_a   1.000
_cell.length_b   1.000
_cell.length_c   1.000
_cell.angle_alpha   90.00
_cell.angle_beta   90.00
_cell.angle_gamma   90.00
#
_symmetry.space_group_name_H-M   'P 1'
#
loop_
_entity.id
_entity.type
_entity.pdbx_description
1 polymer ?
#
loop_
_entity_poly.entity_id
_entity_poly.type
_entity_poly.pdbx_seq_one_letter_code
_entity_poly.pdbx_strand_id
1 'polypeptide(L)'
;MTTNGLIKHAGGRPTKYNPLTTIPKIEKYLQSTGREQTELPTVEGLALYLDVTSETIRQWSKEYPEFSLTIKKLADKQKTQLMNDGMYGGKEINAAMAIFLLKVNHGMRENDPTTLVQVNIKPILGGTSVQGNNGYSQAVEVNETN
;
A
#
# COMPACT_ATOMS: atom_id res chain seq x y z
N MET A 1 -38.01 19.36 10.00
CA MET A 1 -37.38 20.38 9.14
C MET A 1 -35.88 20.22 9.24
N THR A 2 -35.31 19.58 8.27
CA THR A 2 -33.86 19.37 8.17
C THR A 2 -33.24 20.60 7.50
N THR A 3 -32.57 21.43 8.28
CA THR A 3 -31.77 22.54 7.79
C THR A 3 -30.56 21.99 7.05
N ASN A 4 -30.60 22.00 5.71
CA ASN A 4 -29.45 21.89 4.87
C ASN A 4 -28.47 23.02 5.23
N GLY A 5 -27.44 22.70 6.00
CA GLY A 5 -26.32 23.60 6.25
C GLY A 5 -25.57 23.85 4.94
N LEU A 6 -25.97 24.90 4.21
CA LEU A 6 -25.16 25.44 3.12
C LEU A 6 -23.83 25.91 3.72
N ILE A 7 -22.80 25.14 3.52
CA ILE A 7 -21.43 25.59 3.77
C ILE A 7 -21.15 26.67 2.72
N LYS A 8 -21.21 27.92 3.14
CA LYS A 8 -20.80 29.07 2.32
C LYS A 8 -19.28 28.96 2.09
N HIS A 9 -18.90 28.49 0.91
CA HIS A 9 -17.54 28.62 0.43
C HIS A 9 -17.30 30.10 0.09
N ALA A 10 -16.45 30.76 0.86
CA ALA A 10 -15.98 32.12 0.55
C ALA A 10 -15.17 32.07 -0.75
N GLY A 11 -15.73 32.59 -1.85
CA GLY A 11 -15.05 33.12 -3.03
C GLY A 11 -13.98 32.24 -3.67
N GLY A 12 -14.33 31.01 -4.12
CA GLY A 12 -13.49 30.15 -4.95
C GLY A 12 -14.29 29.49 -6.06
N ARG A 13 -13.63 29.05 -7.13
CA ARG A 13 -14.25 28.24 -8.19
C ARG A 13 -15.04 27.10 -7.56
N PRO A 14 -16.30 26.82 -7.97
CA PRO A 14 -17.11 25.74 -7.40
C PRO A 14 -16.32 24.42 -7.41
N THR A 15 -16.24 23.77 -6.26
CA THR A 15 -15.60 22.47 -6.14
C THR A 15 -16.38 21.48 -7.00
N LYS A 16 -15.71 20.81 -7.94
CA LYS A 16 -16.30 19.74 -8.77
C LYS A 16 -16.70 18.52 -7.94
N TYR A 17 -16.39 18.49 -6.65
CA TYR A 17 -16.70 17.37 -5.75
C TYR A 17 -18.18 17.36 -5.37
N ASN A 18 -18.82 16.27 -5.65
CA ASN A 18 -20.16 15.94 -5.16
C ASN A 18 -20.15 14.47 -4.72
N PRO A 19 -20.32 14.16 -3.43
CA PRO A 19 -20.23 12.80 -2.92
C PRO A 19 -21.24 11.85 -3.58
N LEU A 20 -22.45 12.32 -3.86
CA LEU A 20 -23.51 11.50 -4.47
C LEU A 20 -23.20 11.04 -5.90
N THR A 21 -22.35 11.76 -6.61
CA THR A 21 -21.97 11.41 -7.99
C THR A 21 -20.53 10.90 -8.09
N THR A 22 -19.64 11.43 -7.26
CA THR A 22 -18.21 11.10 -7.34
C THR A 22 -17.91 9.72 -6.76
N ILE A 23 -18.49 9.39 -5.59
CA ILE A 23 -18.23 8.09 -4.94
C ILE A 23 -18.72 6.91 -5.79
N PRO A 24 -19.93 6.90 -6.36
CA PRO A 24 -20.35 5.84 -7.28
C PRO A 24 -19.46 5.70 -8.52
N LYS A 25 -18.94 6.80 -9.06
CA LYS A 25 -17.99 6.76 -10.18
C LYS A 25 -16.68 6.08 -9.78
N ILE A 26 -16.18 6.35 -8.57
CA ILE A 26 -14.96 5.69 -8.09
C ILE A 26 -15.20 4.18 -7.89
N GLU A 27 -16.33 3.79 -7.33
CA GLU A 27 -16.69 2.38 -7.18
C GLU A 27 -16.77 1.68 -8.54
N LYS A 28 -17.36 2.34 -9.53
CA LYS A 28 -17.38 1.84 -10.90
C LYS A 28 -15.97 1.70 -11.50
N TYR A 29 -15.11 2.70 -11.30
CA TYR A 29 -13.71 2.62 -11.69
C TYR A 29 -13.00 1.44 -11.02
N LEU A 30 -13.19 1.24 -9.72
CA LEU A 30 -12.62 0.10 -9.00
C LEU A 30 -13.15 -1.24 -9.52
N GLN A 31 -14.40 -1.34 -9.95
CA GLN A 31 -14.95 -2.55 -10.54
C GLN A 31 -14.40 -2.81 -11.95
N SER A 32 -14.14 -1.74 -12.72
CA SER A 32 -13.61 -1.84 -14.07
C SER A 32 -12.10 -2.06 -14.15
N THR A 33 -11.38 -1.95 -13.05
CA THR A 33 -9.94 -2.21 -12.94
C THR A 33 -9.69 -3.51 -12.19
N GLY A 34 -8.67 -4.27 -12.56
CA GLY A 34 -8.30 -5.49 -11.87
C GLY A 34 -7.80 -6.57 -12.81
N ARG A 35 -7.56 -7.77 -12.27
CA ARG A 35 -6.86 -8.87 -12.93
C ARG A 35 -7.48 -9.32 -14.27
N GLU A 36 -8.80 -9.26 -14.39
CA GLU A 36 -9.50 -9.59 -15.64
C GLU A 36 -9.43 -8.49 -16.70
N GLN A 37 -9.03 -7.28 -16.31
CA GLN A 37 -9.05 -6.09 -17.14
C GLN A 37 -7.70 -5.39 -17.29
N THR A 38 -6.61 -6.09 -17.10
CA THR A 38 -5.22 -5.68 -17.39
C THR A 38 -4.74 -4.35 -16.78
N GLU A 39 -5.61 -3.50 -16.23
CA GLU A 39 -5.23 -2.21 -15.66
C GLU A 39 -5.14 -2.26 -14.13
N LEU A 40 -3.99 -1.83 -13.62
CA LEU A 40 -3.78 -1.64 -12.20
C LEU A 40 -4.54 -0.38 -11.74
N PRO A 41 -5.37 -0.43 -10.68
CA PRO A 41 -6.01 0.77 -10.16
C PRO A 41 -4.97 1.73 -9.59
N THR A 42 -4.93 2.96 -10.09
CA THR A 42 -4.01 4.00 -9.66
C THR A 42 -4.74 5.31 -9.37
N VAL A 43 -4.14 6.17 -8.56
CA VAL A 43 -4.68 7.51 -8.29
C VAL A 43 -4.68 8.35 -9.57
N GLU A 44 -3.67 8.21 -10.40
CA GLU A 44 -3.53 8.87 -11.69
C GLU A 44 -4.61 8.39 -12.67
N GLY A 45 -4.85 7.07 -12.75
CA GLY A 45 -5.92 6.51 -13.59
C GLY A 45 -7.31 6.97 -13.11
N LEU A 46 -7.53 7.02 -11.80
CA LEU A 46 -8.78 7.56 -11.24
C LEU A 46 -8.95 9.04 -11.58
N ALA A 47 -7.88 9.83 -11.51
CA ALA A 47 -7.93 11.25 -11.84
C ALA A 47 -8.33 11.47 -13.30
N LEU A 48 -7.76 10.70 -14.23
CA LEU A 48 -8.16 10.69 -15.64
C LEU A 48 -9.62 10.28 -15.82
N TYR A 49 -10.06 9.24 -15.12
CA TYR A 49 -11.45 8.77 -15.19
C TYR A 49 -12.48 9.80 -14.71
N LEU A 50 -12.11 10.59 -13.68
CA LEU A 50 -12.97 11.65 -13.13
C LEU A 50 -12.80 13.00 -13.84
N ASP A 51 -11.91 13.12 -14.81
CA ASP A 51 -11.54 14.38 -15.50
C ASP A 51 -11.09 15.46 -14.50
N VAL A 52 -10.16 15.07 -13.62
CA VAL A 52 -9.53 15.97 -12.63
C VAL A 52 -8.02 15.69 -12.57
N THR A 53 -7.29 16.49 -11.79
CA THR A 53 -5.87 16.24 -11.54
C THR A 53 -5.65 15.35 -10.33
N SER A 54 -4.52 14.65 -10.26
CA SER A 54 -4.12 13.86 -9.08
C SER A 54 -4.04 14.73 -7.82
N GLU A 55 -3.66 15.99 -7.96
CA GLU A 55 -3.63 16.94 -6.85
C GLU A 55 -5.05 17.23 -6.33
N THR A 56 -6.03 17.34 -7.22
CA THR A 56 -7.45 17.48 -6.83
C THR A 56 -7.91 16.26 -6.02
N ILE A 57 -7.54 15.05 -6.43
CA ILE A 57 -7.81 13.80 -5.69
C ILE A 57 -7.21 13.86 -4.28
N ARG A 58 -5.94 14.29 -4.17
CA ARG A 58 -5.26 14.43 -2.87
C ARG A 58 -5.92 15.48 -1.99
N GLN A 59 -6.35 16.60 -2.55
CA GLN A 59 -7.06 17.64 -1.82
C GLN A 59 -8.42 17.14 -1.31
N TRP A 60 -9.22 16.50 -2.15
CA TRP A 60 -10.49 15.92 -1.74
C TRP A 60 -10.32 14.85 -0.65
N SER A 61 -9.26 14.07 -0.73
CA SER A 61 -8.93 13.07 0.29
C SER A 61 -8.61 13.68 1.66
N LYS A 62 -8.09 14.91 1.70
CA LYS A 62 -7.85 15.66 2.94
C LYS A 62 -9.11 16.34 3.48
N GLU A 63 -9.96 16.83 2.58
CA GLU A 63 -11.15 17.62 2.94
C GLU A 63 -12.37 16.75 3.27
N TYR A 64 -12.51 15.58 2.63
CA TYR A 64 -13.71 14.74 2.73
C TYR A 64 -13.35 13.34 3.25
N PRO A 65 -13.74 13.00 4.51
CA PRO A 65 -13.42 11.71 5.12
C PRO A 65 -13.96 10.50 4.33
N GLU A 66 -15.17 10.59 3.79
CA GLU A 66 -15.79 9.53 2.97
C GLU A 66 -15.00 9.28 1.68
N PHE A 67 -14.48 10.35 1.07
CA PHE A 67 -13.61 10.24 -0.10
C PHE A 67 -12.27 9.59 0.27
N SER A 68 -11.69 9.96 1.41
CA SER A 68 -10.46 9.36 1.93
C SER A 68 -10.59 7.86 2.12
N LEU A 69 -11.72 7.37 2.65
CA LEU A 69 -11.99 5.94 2.80
C LEU A 69 -12.03 5.22 1.45
N THR A 70 -12.61 5.87 0.44
CA THR A 70 -12.67 5.30 -0.91
C THR A 70 -11.29 5.23 -1.56
N ILE A 71 -10.44 6.22 -1.34
CA ILE A 71 -9.04 6.20 -1.80
C ILE A 71 -8.22 5.10 -1.08
N LYS A 72 -8.47 4.85 0.20
CA LYS A 72 -7.87 3.70 0.90
C LYS A 72 -8.26 2.37 0.28
N LYS A 73 -9.54 2.18 -0.08
CA LYS A 73 -10.00 0.98 -0.82
C LYS A 73 -9.26 0.81 -2.15
N LEU A 74 -8.99 1.91 -2.88
CA LEU A 74 -8.19 1.87 -4.11
C LEU A 74 -6.77 1.38 -3.82
N ALA A 75 -6.12 1.92 -2.80
CA ALA A 75 -4.77 1.53 -2.42
C ALA A 75 -4.71 0.04 -1.98
N ASP A 76 -5.69 -0.42 -1.21
CA ASP A 76 -5.78 -1.82 -0.78
C ASP A 76 -6.00 -2.76 -1.97
N LYS A 77 -6.86 -2.37 -2.92
CA LYS A 77 -7.07 -3.15 -4.15
C LYS A 77 -5.80 -3.22 -4.99
N GLN A 78 -5.10 -2.09 -5.18
CA GLN A 78 -3.82 -2.05 -5.88
C GLN A 78 -2.80 -2.98 -5.23
N LYS A 79 -2.65 -2.87 -3.90
CA LYS A 79 -1.72 -3.70 -3.13
C LYS A 79 -2.03 -5.20 -3.28
N THR A 80 -3.29 -5.57 -3.11
CA THR A 80 -3.73 -6.97 -3.24
C THR A 80 -3.48 -7.51 -4.64
N GLN A 81 -3.76 -6.72 -5.67
CA GLN A 81 -3.50 -7.11 -7.06
C GLN A 81 -2.00 -7.32 -7.30
N LEU A 82 -1.14 -6.37 -6.89
CA LEU A 82 0.31 -6.49 -7.04
C LEU A 82 0.88 -7.72 -6.31
N MET A 83 0.37 -8.02 -5.12
CA MET A 83 0.76 -9.23 -4.38
C MET A 83 0.35 -10.50 -5.12
N ASN A 84 -0.88 -10.58 -5.61
CA ASN A 84 -1.38 -11.71 -6.37
C ASN A 84 -0.61 -11.89 -7.69
N ASP A 85 -0.34 -10.81 -8.39
CA ASP A 85 0.42 -10.81 -9.64
C ASP A 85 1.87 -11.25 -9.41
N GLY A 86 2.49 -10.79 -8.34
CA GLY A 86 3.83 -11.24 -7.96
C GLY A 86 3.92 -12.71 -7.56
N MET A 87 2.86 -13.26 -6.97
CA MET A 87 2.82 -14.65 -6.50
C MET A 87 2.30 -15.64 -7.57
N TYR A 88 1.30 -15.25 -8.34
CA TYR A 88 0.55 -16.17 -9.21
C TYR A 88 0.49 -15.75 -10.68
N GLY A 89 1.11 -14.62 -11.02
CA GLY A 89 0.98 -14.01 -12.35
C GLY A 89 1.65 -14.76 -13.50
N GLY A 90 2.47 -15.77 -13.21
CA GLY A 90 3.14 -16.57 -14.22
C GLY A 90 4.21 -15.79 -15.02
N LYS A 91 4.54 -16.30 -16.22
CA LYS A 91 5.63 -15.75 -17.04
C LYS A 91 5.28 -14.41 -17.71
N GLU A 92 4.01 -14.10 -17.85
CA GLU A 92 3.53 -12.87 -18.50
C GLU A 92 3.58 -11.64 -17.59
N ILE A 93 3.72 -11.87 -16.28
CA ILE A 93 3.79 -10.79 -15.31
C ILE A 93 5.22 -10.57 -14.85
N ASN A 94 5.66 -9.32 -14.88
CA ASN A 94 6.95 -8.94 -14.35
C ASN A 94 6.89 -8.86 -12.83
N ALA A 95 7.25 -9.95 -12.14
CA ALA A 95 7.27 -10.01 -10.69
C ALA A 95 8.21 -8.97 -10.05
N ALA A 96 9.32 -8.64 -10.70
CA ALA A 96 10.24 -7.60 -10.23
C ALA A 96 9.57 -6.21 -10.23
N MET A 97 8.75 -5.92 -11.24
CA MET A 97 7.97 -4.68 -11.28
C MET A 97 6.90 -4.66 -10.20
N ALA A 98 6.20 -5.77 -9.94
CA ALA A 98 5.23 -5.86 -8.87
C ALA A 98 5.87 -5.61 -7.49
N ILE A 99 7.03 -6.20 -7.22
CA ILE A 99 7.81 -5.97 -6.00
C ILE A 99 8.24 -4.51 -5.89
N PHE A 100 8.73 -3.93 -6.99
CA PHE A 100 9.12 -2.52 -7.02
C PHE A 100 7.95 -1.58 -6.66
N LEU A 101 6.79 -1.78 -7.28
CA LEU A 101 5.59 -0.99 -7.02
C LEU A 101 5.07 -1.16 -5.59
N LEU A 102 5.14 -2.37 -5.01
CA LEU A 102 4.80 -2.61 -3.62
C LEU A 102 5.73 -1.85 -2.66
N LYS A 103 7.02 -1.78 -2.97
CA LYS A 103 8.00 -1.01 -2.18
C LYS A 103 7.75 0.49 -2.27
N VAL A 104 7.56 1.00 -3.48
CA VAL A 104 7.41 2.46 -3.73
C VAL A 104 6.05 2.98 -3.27
N ASN A 105 4.95 2.31 -3.63
CA ASN A 105 3.60 2.81 -3.39
C ASN A 105 3.04 2.40 -2.03
N HIS A 106 3.48 1.26 -1.48
CA HIS A 106 2.94 0.70 -0.25
C HIS A 106 3.97 0.58 0.88
N GLY A 107 5.19 1.07 0.68
CA GLY A 107 6.23 1.11 1.69
C GLY A 107 6.66 -0.27 2.21
N MET A 108 6.42 -1.34 1.46
CA MET A 108 6.86 -2.69 1.85
C MET A 108 8.38 -2.79 1.79
N ARG A 109 8.99 -3.22 2.87
CA ARG A 109 10.46 -3.38 2.99
C ARG A 109 10.80 -4.85 3.20
N GLU A 110 11.92 -5.28 2.63
CA GLU A 110 12.44 -6.65 2.84
C GLU A 110 12.95 -6.85 4.27
N ASN A 111 13.47 -5.79 4.86
CA ASN A 111 13.99 -5.79 6.22
C ASN A 111 13.23 -4.73 7.04
N ASP A 112 12.06 -5.09 7.55
CA ASP A 112 11.46 -4.30 8.60
C ASP A 112 12.09 -4.72 9.93
N PRO A 113 12.84 -3.82 10.63
CA PRO A 113 13.46 -4.16 11.90
C PRO A 113 12.47 -4.57 12.99
N THR A 114 11.18 -4.30 12.78
CA THR A 114 10.10 -4.73 13.69
C THR A 114 9.72 -6.21 13.52
N THR A 115 10.19 -6.88 12.47
CA THR A 115 9.86 -8.28 12.21
C THR A 115 11.02 -9.23 12.59
N LEU A 116 12.06 -8.76 13.26
CA LEU A 116 13.07 -9.62 13.84
C LEU A 116 12.45 -10.38 15.03
N VAL A 117 11.82 -11.50 14.73
CA VAL A 117 11.52 -12.51 15.74
C VAL A 117 12.86 -13.01 16.25
N GLN A 118 13.28 -12.57 17.42
CA GLN A 118 14.41 -13.18 18.13
C GLN A 118 14.00 -14.59 18.51
N VAL A 119 14.39 -15.56 17.70
CA VAL A 119 14.27 -16.97 18.06
C VAL A 119 15.40 -17.27 19.04
N ASN A 120 15.11 -17.16 20.33
CA ASN A 120 16.00 -17.64 21.38
C ASN A 120 15.96 -19.17 21.39
N ILE A 121 16.84 -19.80 20.61
CA ILE A 121 17.03 -21.24 20.67
C ILE A 121 17.94 -21.52 21.87
N LYS A 122 17.35 -21.95 22.99
CA LYS A 122 18.14 -22.54 24.08
C LYS A 122 18.59 -23.91 23.65
N PRO A 123 19.92 -24.19 23.61
CA PRO A 123 20.41 -25.52 23.30
C PRO A 123 19.96 -26.49 24.39
N ILE A 124 19.46 -27.65 23.99
CA ILE A 124 18.89 -28.69 24.88
C ILE A 124 20.00 -29.41 25.68
N LEU A 125 21.24 -29.30 25.27
CA LEU A 125 22.41 -29.96 25.90
C LEU A 125 23.57 -28.99 25.98
N GLY A 126 23.77 -28.31 27.13
CA GLY A 126 24.99 -27.69 27.61
C GLY A 126 25.89 -26.92 26.64
N GLY A 127 25.34 -26.50 25.50
CA GLY A 127 26.08 -25.75 24.50
C GLY A 127 25.98 -24.24 24.71
N THR A 128 26.99 -23.53 24.26
CA THR A 128 27.04 -22.08 24.27
C THR A 128 25.87 -21.47 23.50
N SER A 129 25.20 -20.50 24.12
CA SER A 129 24.15 -19.72 23.45
C SER A 129 24.77 -18.89 22.35
N VAL A 130 24.36 -19.12 21.11
CA VAL A 130 24.71 -18.25 19.97
C VAL A 130 23.73 -17.12 19.95
N GLN A 131 24.15 -15.92 20.31
CA GLN A 131 23.38 -14.71 20.02
C GLN A 131 23.61 -14.37 18.55
N GLY A 132 22.60 -14.63 17.74
CA GLY A 132 22.58 -14.17 16.36
C GLY A 132 22.37 -12.65 16.32
N ASN A 133 23.44 -11.91 16.16
CA ASN A 133 23.39 -10.50 15.84
C ASN A 133 23.37 -10.36 14.32
N ASN A 134 22.31 -9.79 13.81
CA ASN A 134 22.20 -9.15 12.49
C ASN A 134 23.03 -9.80 11.35
N GLY A 135 22.72 -11.03 10.96
CA GLY A 135 23.07 -11.55 9.65
C GLY A 135 24.55 -11.69 9.30
N TYR A 136 25.45 -11.41 10.21
CA TYR A 136 26.89 -11.64 10.04
C TYR A 136 27.34 -12.61 11.11
N SER A 137 27.68 -13.81 10.70
CA SER A 137 28.36 -14.76 11.54
C SER A 137 29.77 -14.22 11.86
N GLN A 138 29.96 -13.76 13.09
CA GLN A 138 31.31 -13.56 13.58
C GLN A 138 31.95 -14.94 13.80
N ALA A 139 33.09 -15.13 13.18
CA ALA A 139 33.89 -16.32 13.39
C ALA A 139 34.21 -16.48 14.90
N VAL A 140 33.84 -17.63 15.46
CA VAL A 140 34.21 -17.99 16.82
C VAL A 140 35.70 -18.31 16.78
N GLU A 141 36.56 -17.48 17.39
CA GLU A 141 37.91 -17.82 17.66
C GLU A 141 37.92 -18.92 18.71
N VAL A 142 38.33 -20.13 18.29
CA VAL A 142 38.62 -21.24 19.18
C VAL A 142 40.01 -20.99 19.74
N ASN A 143 40.09 -20.47 20.97
CA ASN A 143 41.35 -20.47 21.70
C ASN A 143 41.61 -21.91 22.15
N GLU A 144 42.50 -22.60 21.45
CA GLU A 144 43.19 -23.79 21.96
C GLU A 144 44.16 -23.33 23.03
N THR A 145 43.83 -23.56 24.29
CA THR A 145 44.80 -23.53 25.37
C THR A 145 45.32 -24.94 25.58
N ASN A 146 46.64 -25.10 25.39
CA ASN A 146 47.43 -26.26 25.83
C ASN A 146 47.25 -26.52 27.32
#